data_1299767acfbc1d63cd6ca43bc1c7cf7b
#
_entry.id   1299767acfbc1d63cd6ca43bc1c7cf7b
#
_cell.length_a   1.000
_cell.length_b   1.000
_cell.length_c   1.000
_cell.angle_alpha   90.00
_cell.angle_beta   90.00
_cell.angle_gamma   90.00
#
_symmetry.space_group_name_H-M   'P 1'
#
loop_
_entity.id
_entity.type
_entity.pdbx_description
1 polymer ?
#
loop_
_entity_poly.entity_id
_entity_poly.type
_entity_poly.pdbx_seq_one_letter_code
_entity_poly.pdbx_strand_id
1 'polypeptide(L)'
;MLDAQGTKLEMSNGDGDAITEMTATVGYPTLLTKSTHGLTDGIVGALSAFAGDDAADMNGETVVVKYASTNTFSVDIDTTGKTLTASNGTITPNEYVEIGDILDWDLAGDTHNMKDKTTLGSTRGEEEPGIPRGSATTFALNWTSDDAGLLAAEVARAAKTLKTWRITYSDDAKHSFTGYVIAISDSGGVDDKVNGSITIHRVGALTLE
;
A
#
# COMPACT_ATOMS: atom_id res chain seq x y z
N MET A 1 -7.45 -10.54 -20.90
CA MET A 1 -7.25 -11.66 -19.94
C MET A 1 -5.95 -11.33 -19.23
N LEU A 2 -5.99 -11.08 -17.93
CA LEU A 2 -4.77 -10.84 -17.14
C LEU A 2 -3.95 -12.13 -17.10
N ASP A 3 -2.67 -12.01 -17.39
CA ASP A 3 -1.71 -13.10 -17.21
C ASP A 3 -1.11 -12.96 -15.79
N ALA A 4 -1.04 -14.06 -15.07
CA ALA A 4 -0.39 -14.08 -13.76
C ALA A 4 1.14 -13.98 -13.84
N GLN A 5 1.70 -14.25 -15.02
CA GLN A 5 3.15 -14.18 -15.26
C GLN A 5 3.64 -12.74 -15.15
N GLY A 6 4.67 -12.51 -14.35
CA GLY A 6 5.23 -11.17 -14.10
C GLY A 6 4.57 -10.41 -12.95
N THR A 7 3.65 -11.05 -12.23
CA THR A 7 3.09 -10.46 -10.99
C THR A 7 4.16 -10.41 -9.90
N LYS A 8 4.22 -9.27 -9.21
CA LYS A 8 5.17 -8.99 -8.14
C LYS A 8 4.45 -8.72 -6.83
N LEU A 9 5.00 -9.23 -5.73
CA LEU A 9 4.62 -8.82 -4.38
C LEU A 9 5.69 -7.87 -3.85
N GLU A 10 5.27 -6.73 -3.37
CA GLU A 10 6.15 -5.70 -2.85
C GLU A 10 5.69 -5.28 -1.46
N MET A 11 6.64 -5.01 -0.58
CA MET A 11 6.38 -4.53 0.79
C MET A 11 7.03 -3.17 1.00
N SER A 12 6.34 -2.26 1.69
CA SER A 12 6.95 -0.98 2.09
C SER A 12 8.12 -1.23 3.05
N ASN A 13 9.31 -0.78 2.66
CA ASN A 13 10.53 -0.99 3.43
C ASN A 13 11.00 0.27 4.17
N GLY A 14 10.14 1.23 4.34
CA GLY A 14 10.43 2.50 4.98
C GLY A 14 10.21 3.67 4.04
N ASP A 15 10.74 4.80 4.44
CA ASP A 15 10.67 6.02 3.65
C ASP A 15 11.80 6.02 2.62
N GLY A 16 11.48 6.35 1.38
CA GLY A 16 12.46 6.65 0.36
C GLY A 16 13.13 8.01 0.58
N ASP A 17 13.98 8.38 -0.34
CA ASP A 17 14.65 9.68 -0.28
C ASP A 17 13.63 10.84 -0.36
N ALA A 18 13.70 11.74 0.61
CA ALA A 18 12.80 12.88 0.68
C ALA A 18 13.06 13.86 -0.49
N ILE A 19 12.01 14.17 -1.23
CA ILE A 19 12.03 15.18 -2.29
C ILE A 19 11.60 16.50 -1.68
N THR A 20 12.52 17.41 -1.56
CA THR A 20 12.37 18.70 -0.87
C THR A 20 12.15 19.86 -1.83
N GLU A 21 11.86 21.04 -1.30
CA GLU A 21 11.73 22.30 -2.04
C GLU A 21 10.61 22.27 -3.09
N MET A 22 9.50 21.63 -2.77
CA MET A 22 8.32 21.64 -3.63
C MET A 22 7.48 22.88 -3.42
N THR A 23 6.90 23.37 -4.52
CA THR A 23 5.93 24.44 -4.50
C THR A 23 4.53 23.88 -4.64
N ALA A 24 3.63 24.26 -3.74
CA ALA A 24 2.22 23.93 -3.85
C ALA A 24 1.44 25.05 -4.58
N THR A 25 0.65 24.68 -5.57
CA THR A 25 -0.37 25.53 -6.17
C THR A 25 -1.72 25.13 -5.61
N VAL A 26 -2.37 26.06 -4.93
CA VAL A 26 -3.66 25.82 -4.26
C VAL A 26 -4.76 25.51 -5.26
N GLY A 27 -5.66 24.60 -4.88
CA GLY A 27 -6.76 24.13 -5.73
C GLY A 27 -7.19 22.72 -5.34
N TYR A 28 -8.05 22.13 -6.16
CA TYR A 28 -8.44 20.72 -6.05
C TYR A 28 -8.40 20.04 -7.42
N PRO A 29 -7.60 19.00 -7.59
CA PRO A 29 -6.55 18.52 -6.68
C PRO A 29 -5.41 19.54 -6.53
N THR A 30 -4.69 19.50 -5.40
CA THR A 30 -3.53 20.36 -5.19
C THR A 30 -2.40 19.94 -6.12
N LEU A 31 -1.85 20.91 -6.86
CA LEU A 31 -0.72 20.67 -7.77
C LEU A 31 0.61 20.94 -7.05
N LEU A 32 1.50 19.99 -7.07
CA LEU A 32 2.86 20.10 -6.53
C LEU A 32 3.87 20.17 -7.67
N THR A 33 4.81 21.10 -7.56
CA THR A 33 5.83 21.37 -8.58
C THR A 33 7.22 21.20 -8.00
N LYS A 34 8.02 20.37 -8.63
CA LYS A 34 9.46 20.17 -8.37
C LYS A 34 10.14 19.68 -9.62
N SER A 35 11.19 20.35 -10.05
CA SER A 35 11.96 19.93 -11.23
C SER A 35 12.52 18.53 -11.06
N THR A 36 12.25 17.67 -12.02
CA THR A 36 12.85 16.31 -12.12
C THR A 36 12.61 15.47 -10.85
N HIS A 37 11.39 15.48 -10.32
CA HIS A 37 11.09 14.79 -9.05
C HIS A 37 11.12 13.26 -9.13
N GLY A 38 11.07 12.65 -10.32
CA GLY A 38 11.20 11.19 -10.50
C GLY A 38 10.01 10.34 -10.01
N LEU A 39 8.95 10.97 -9.49
CA LEU A 39 7.75 10.24 -9.05
C LEU A 39 6.89 9.83 -10.25
N THR A 40 6.21 8.71 -10.11
CA THR A 40 5.21 8.20 -11.06
C THR A 40 3.85 8.09 -10.38
N ASP A 41 2.79 7.98 -11.17
CA ASP A 41 1.44 7.78 -10.66
C ASP A 41 1.35 6.53 -9.78
N GLY A 42 0.57 6.62 -8.71
CA GLY A 42 0.37 5.54 -7.75
C GLY A 42 1.42 5.45 -6.64
N ILE A 43 2.48 6.26 -6.65
CA ILE A 43 3.42 6.33 -5.51
C ILE A 43 2.71 6.95 -4.32
N VAL A 44 2.80 6.26 -3.17
CA VAL A 44 2.33 6.77 -1.88
C VAL A 44 3.47 7.48 -1.18
N GLY A 45 3.21 8.62 -0.58
CA GLY A 45 4.22 9.35 0.18
C GLY A 45 3.62 10.23 1.27
N ALA A 46 4.44 10.57 2.27
CA ALA A 46 4.06 11.48 3.34
C ALA A 46 4.47 12.92 3.01
N LEU A 47 3.57 13.86 3.19
CA LEU A 47 3.83 15.28 2.99
C LEU A 47 4.32 15.94 4.28
N SER A 48 5.25 16.87 4.16
CA SER A 48 5.79 17.64 5.30
C SER A 48 6.42 18.95 4.86
N ALA A 49 6.82 19.77 5.82
CA ALA A 49 7.57 21.00 5.64
C ALA A 49 6.90 22.10 4.77
N PHE A 50 5.60 21.96 4.47
CA PHE A 50 4.85 23.07 3.90
C PHE A 50 4.69 24.19 4.92
N ALA A 51 4.64 25.42 4.45
CA ALA A 51 4.49 26.61 5.27
C ALA A 51 3.28 27.44 4.82
N GLY A 52 2.83 28.35 5.68
CA GLY A 52 1.63 29.17 5.50
C GLY A 52 0.62 28.89 6.60
N ASP A 53 -0.42 29.72 6.69
CA ASP A 53 -1.42 29.63 7.77
C ASP A 53 -2.19 28.30 7.74
N ASP A 54 -2.40 27.75 6.56
CA ASP A 54 -3.12 26.48 6.33
C ASP A 54 -2.18 25.28 6.05
N ALA A 55 -0.90 25.38 6.34
CA ALA A 55 0.07 24.32 6.06
C ALA A 55 -0.22 23.00 6.80
N ALA A 56 -0.97 23.07 7.92
CA ALA A 56 -1.38 21.89 8.67
C ALA A 56 -2.28 20.94 7.85
N ASP A 57 -2.99 21.45 6.85
CA ASP A 57 -3.85 20.65 5.98
C ASP A 57 -3.04 19.79 4.97
N MET A 58 -1.75 20.07 4.85
CA MET A 58 -0.82 19.32 4.00
C MET A 58 0.15 18.48 4.82
N ASN A 59 0.66 19.04 5.92
CA ASN A 59 1.71 18.41 6.70
C ASN A 59 1.19 17.23 7.53
N GLY A 60 1.83 16.07 7.37
CA GLY A 60 1.44 14.82 8.02
C GLY A 60 0.47 13.99 7.20
N GLU A 61 -0.05 14.52 6.08
CA GLU A 61 -0.94 13.76 5.21
C GLU A 61 -0.15 12.72 4.40
N THR A 62 -0.75 11.53 4.28
CA THR A 62 -0.28 10.49 3.37
C THR A 62 -1.08 10.56 2.09
N VAL A 63 -0.41 10.75 0.98
CA VAL A 63 -1.03 11.02 -0.32
C VAL A 63 -0.61 10.01 -1.37
N VAL A 64 -1.46 9.86 -2.39
CA VAL A 64 -1.13 9.12 -3.62
C VAL A 64 -0.80 10.14 -4.71
N VAL A 65 0.34 9.96 -5.36
CA VAL A 65 0.78 10.77 -6.50
C VAL A 65 -0.12 10.47 -7.70
N LYS A 66 -0.67 11.51 -8.32
CA LYS A 66 -1.53 11.42 -9.50
C LYS A 66 -1.10 12.43 -10.56
N TYR A 67 -1.35 12.11 -11.82
CA TYR A 67 -1.04 12.97 -12.97
C TYR A 67 0.42 13.44 -12.97
N ALA A 68 1.33 12.51 -12.65
CA ALA A 68 2.75 12.80 -12.61
C ALA A 68 3.32 13.11 -14.00
N SER A 69 4.08 14.20 -14.08
CA SER A 69 4.89 14.59 -15.23
C SER A 69 6.35 14.71 -14.78
N THR A 70 7.23 15.19 -15.62
CA THR A 70 8.65 15.39 -15.24
C THR A 70 8.82 16.35 -14.05
N ASN A 71 7.97 17.38 -13.96
CA ASN A 71 8.16 18.47 -13.01
C ASN A 71 6.95 18.75 -12.11
N THR A 72 5.82 18.08 -12.34
CA THR A 72 4.59 18.31 -11.58
C THR A 72 3.84 17.03 -11.32
N PHE A 73 3.14 16.97 -10.21
CA PHE A 73 2.17 15.93 -9.88
C PHE A 73 1.04 16.52 -9.03
N SER A 74 -0.06 15.80 -8.92
CA SER A 74 -1.21 16.23 -8.12
C SER A 74 -1.44 15.27 -6.95
N VAL A 75 -2.06 15.81 -5.90
CA VAL A 75 -2.50 15.03 -4.74
C VAL A 75 -3.95 15.39 -4.41
N ASP A 76 -4.73 14.42 -3.94
CA ASP A 76 -6.16 14.59 -3.62
C ASP A 76 -6.38 15.32 -2.29
N ILE A 77 -5.79 16.49 -2.16
CA ILE A 77 -6.05 17.41 -1.05
C ILE A 77 -6.74 18.65 -1.62
N ASP A 78 -7.79 19.11 -0.97
CA ASP A 78 -8.45 20.37 -1.32
C ASP A 78 -7.80 21.54 -0.57
N THR A 79 -7.02 22.30 -1.29
CA THR A 79 -6.41 23.54 -0.79
C THR A 79 -7.05 24.80 -1.38
N THR A 80 -8.25 24.69 -1.95
CA THR A 80 -8.97 25.83 -2.52
C THR A 80 -9.21 26.90 -1.46
N GLY A 81 -8.77 28.14 -1.75
CA GLY A 81 -8.90 29.27 -0.84
C GLY A 81 -7.96 29.24 0.39
N LYS A 82 -7.03 28.30 0.43
CA LYS A 82 -6.04 28.17 1.50
C LYS A 82 -4.81 29.06 1.24
N THR A 83 -4.11 29.40 2.32
CA THR A 83 -2.87 30.17 2.28
C THR A 83 -1.68 29.27 2.53
N LEU A 84 -1.02 28.89 1.43
CA LEU A 84 0.24 28.14 1.45
C LEU A 84 1.38 29.04 0.98
N THR A 85 2.50 29.01 1.67
CA THR A 85 3.70 29.71 1.22
C THR A 85 4.39 28.90 0.14
N ALA A 86 4.67 29.53 -0.98
CA ALA A 86 5.44 28.90 -2.07
C ALA A 86 6.83 28.53 -1.58
N SER A 87 7.27 27.31 -1.94
CA SER A 87 8.57 26.71 -1.67
C SER A 87 8.87 26.32 -0.21
N ASN A 88 8.95 25.07 0.03
CA ASN A 88 9.65 24.27 1.05
C ASN A 88 8.96 22.92 1.31
N GLY A 89 7.86 22.64 0.62
CA GLY A 89 7.16 21.36 0.76
C GLY A 89 8.10 20.18 0.50
N THR A 90 7.85 19.11 1.21
CA THR A 90 8.59 17.84 1.08
C THR A 90 7.60 16.71 0.90
N ILE A 91 7.87 15.80 -0.03
CA ILE A 91 7.26 14.48 -0.05
C ILE A 91 8.33 13.44 0.23
N THR A 92 8.03 12.53 1.16
CA THR A 92 8.85 11.35 1.42
C THR A 92 8.10 10.15 0.85
N PRO A 93 8.47 9.65 -0.34
CA PRO A 93 7.81 8.52 -0.95
C PRO A 93 8.08 7.24 -0.14
N ASN A 94 7.12 6.34 -0.08
CA ASN A 94 7.34 5.01 0.47
C ASN A 94 8.20 4.22 -0.51
N GLU A 95 9.29 3.67 -0.05
CA GLU A 95 10.04 2.66 -0.78
C GLU A 95 9.35 1.30 -0.69
N TYR A 96 9.40 0.56 -1.79
CA TYR A 96 8.92 -0.82 -1.85
C TYR A 96 10.07 -1.75 -2.21
N VAL A 97 10.14 -2.86 -1.50
CA VAL A 97 11.05 -3.96 -1.82
C VAL A 97 10.25 -5.13 -2.35
N GLU A 98 10.68 -5.68 -3.48
CA GLU A 98 10.09 -6.87 -4.08
C GLU A 98 10.42 -8.09 -3.22
N ILE A 99 9.44 -8.96 -3.03
CA ILE A 99 9.55 -10.20 -2.27
C ILE A 99 9.57 -11.37 -3.23
N GLY A 100 10.70 -11.99 -3.35
CA GLY A 100 10.94 -13.25 -4.03
C GLY A 100 10.18 -13.47 -5.36
N ASP A 101 10.42 -14.59 -5.99
CA ASP A 101 9.66 -15.02 -7.16
C ASP A 101 8.34 -15.64 -6.69
N ILE A 102 7.22 -14.98 -6.93
CA ILE A 102 5.88 -15.48 -6.60
C ILE A 102 5.51 -16.62 -7.54
N LEU A 103 5.11 -17.75 -6.97
CA LEU A 103 4.64 -18.93 -7.71
C LEU A 103 3.11 -18.97 -7.78
N ASP A 104 2.46 -18.62 -6.67
CA ASP A 104 1.01 -18.69 -6.53
C ASP A 104 0.56 -17.78 -5.37
N TRP A 105 -0.68 -17.30 -5.41
CA TRP A 105 -1.27 -16.53 -4.33
C TRP A 105 -2.78 -16.70 -4.27
N ASP A 106 -3.31 -16.59 -3.07
CA ASP A 106 -4.74 -16.54 -2.81
C ASP A 106 -5.08 -15.23 -2.09
N LEU A 107 -5.61 -14.27 -2.83
CA LEU A 107 -6.04 -12.98 -2.29
C LEU A 107 -7.50 -13.06 -1.85
N ALA A 108 -7.73 -13.53 -0.63
CA ALA A 108 -9.07 -13.61 -0.08
C ALA A 108 -9.72 -12.23 0.09
N GLY A 109 -10.97 -12.11 -0.29
CA GLY A 109 -11.78 -10.91 -0.06
C GLY A 109 -12.08 -10.66 1.43
N ASP A 110 -12.67 -9.51 1.73
CA ASP A 110 -13.15 -9.21 3.08
C ASP A 110 -14.36 -10.09 3.43
N THR A 111 -14.41 -10.53 4.67
CA THR A 111 -15.53 -11.30 5.19
C THR A 111 -16.31 -10.45 6.19
N HIS A 112 -17.66 -10.59 6.15
CA HIS A 112 -18.55 -9.94 7.09
C HIS A 112 -19.11 -10.98 8.06
N ASN A 113 -19.04 -10.71 9.35
CA ASN A 113 -19.83 -11.48 10.31
C ASN A 113 -21.30 -11.05 10.17
N MET A 114 -22.16 -12.00 9.88
CA MET A 114 -23.61 -11.74 9.85
C MET A 114 -24.12 -11.59 11.29
N LYS A 115 -24.90 -10.54 11.52
CA LYS A 115 -25.58 -10.27 12.80
C LYS A 115 -27.05 -10.58 12.67
N ASP A 116 -27.56 -11.37 13.61
CA ASP A 116 -29.00 -11.64 13.71
C ASP A 116 -29.77 -10.37 14.07
N LYS A 117 -30.77 -10.05 13.25
CA LYS A 117 -31.67 -8.92 13.38
C LYS A 117 -33.13 -9.37 13.58
N THR A 118 -33.33 -10.67 13.71
CA THR A 118 -34.67 -11.27 13.83
C THR A 118 -35.42 -10.73 15.05
N THR A 119 -36.63 -10.29 14.85
CA THR A 119 -37.56 -9.83 15.92
C THR A 119 -38.74 -10.79 16.07
N LEU A 120 -39.48 -10.65 17.16
CA LEU A 120 -40.70 -11.47 17.40
C LEU A 120 -41.78 -11.28 16.33
N GLY A 121 -41.72 -10.19 15.56
CA GLY A 121 -42.62 -9.94 14.42
C GLY A 121 -42.09 -10.45 13.09
N SER A 122 -40.87 -10.95 13.04
CA SER A 122 -40.28 -11.46 11.81
C SER A 122 -40.85 -12.85 11.47
N THR A 123 -41.30 -13.02 10.25
CA THR A 123 -41.76 -14.31 9.72
C THR A 123 -40.63 -15.16 9.16
N ARG A 124 -39.42 -14.65 9.16
CA ARG A 124 -38.20 -15.25 8.63
C ARG A 124 -37.01 -14.77 9.42
N GLY A 125 -35.94 -15.55 9.53
CA GLY A 125 -34.66 -15.10 10.06
C GLY A 125 -34.13 -13.94 9.23
N GLU A 126 -33.76 -12.85 9.88
CA GLU A 126 -33.21 -11.63 9.28
C GLU A 126 -31.78 -11.45 9.77
N GLU A 127 -30.86 -11.23 8.82
CA GLU A 127 -29.45 -11.01 9.12
C GLU A 127 -28.96 -9.74 8.43
N GLU A 128 -28.05 -9.02 9.07
CA GLU A 128 -27.35 -7.89 8.47
C GLU A 128 -25.83 -8.09 8.50
N PRO A 129 -25.08 -7.65 7.46
CA PRO A 129 -23.65 -7.72 7.47
C PRO A 129 -23.07 -6.79 8.54
N GLY A 130 -22.17 -7.33 9.36
CA GLY A 130 -21.41 -6.56 10.33
C GLY A 130 -20.18 -5.88 9.71
N ILE A 131 -19.26 -5.46 10.58
CA ILE A 131 -18.00 -4.82 10.14
C ILE A 131 -17.16 -5.82 9.33
N PRO A 132 -16.64 -5.42 8.16
CA PRO A 132 -15.75 -6.26 7.37
C PRO A 132 -14.47 -6.56 8.15
N ARG A 133 -13.94 -7.76 7.97
CA ARG A 133 -12.66 -8.17 8.53
C ARG A 133 -11.76 -8.63 7.40
N GLY A 134 -10.53 -8.15 7.43
CA GLY A 134 -9.49 -8.61 6.52
C GLY A 134 -9.18 -10.09 6.75
N SER A 135 -8.86 -10.78 5.68
CA SER A 135 -8.48 -12.20 5.70
C SER A 135 -6.96 -12.35 5.66
N ALA A 136 -6.47 -13.52 6.05
CA ALA A 136 -5.10 -13.89 5.79
C ALA A 136 -4.92 -14.24 4.31
N THR A 137 -3.86 -13.75 3.71
CA THR A 137 -3.45 -14.02 2.33
C THR A 137 -2.12 -14.73 2.35
N THR A 138 -2.00 -15.83 1.63
CA THR A 138 -0.75 -16.61 1.54
C THR A 138 -0.21 -16.53 0.12
N PHE A 139 1.07 -16.25 0.03
CA PHE A 139 1.85 -16.24 -1.21
C PHE A 139 2.85 -17.39 -1.15
N ALA A 140 2.83 -18.25 -2.16
CA ALA A 140 3.86 -19.25 -2.39
C ALA A 140 4.96 -18.63 -3.26
N LEU A 141 6.22 -18.89 -2.95
CA LEU A 141 7.36 -18.29 -3.61
C LEU A 141 8.55 -19.26 -3.72
N ASN A 142 9.46 -19.00 -4.64
CA ASN A 142 10.76 -19.63 -4.64
C ASN A 142 11.60 -19.05 -3.49
N TRP A 143 12.14 -19.89 -2.64
CA TRP A 143 12.96 -19.45 -1.51
C TRP A 143 14.38 -19.12 -1.96
N THR A 144 14.80 -17.88 -1.69
CA THR A 144 16.17 -17.44 -1.89
C THR A 144 16.66 -16.78 -0.60
N SER A 145 17.72 -17.32 0.01
CA SER A 145 18.15 -16.92 1.36
C SER A 145 18.71 -15.49 1.46
N ASP A 146 19.09 -14.90 0.34
CA ASP A 146 19.64 -13.55 0.23
C ASP A 146 18.62 -12.54 -0.37
N ASP A 147 17.36 -12.94 -0.53
CA ASP A 147 16.29 -12.05 -0.98
C ASP A 147 16.04 -10.92 0.03
N ALA A 148 16.29 -9.68 -0.42
CA ALA A 148 16.16 -8.50 0.43
C ALA A 148 14.74 -8.28 0.95
N GLY A 149 13.72 -8.62 0.15
CA GLY A 149 12.31 -8.51 0.52
C GLY A 149 11.93 -9.51 1.60
N LEU A 150 12.37 -10.76 1.47
CA LEU A 150 12.14 -11.79 2.50
C LEU A 150 12.82 -11.44 3.83
N LEU A 151 14.07 -10.95 3.78
CA LEU A 151 14.78 -10.49 4.97
C LEU A 151 14.05 -9.31 5.64
N ALA A 152 13.58 -8.35 4.85
CA ALA A 152 12.79 -7.22 5.36
C ALA A 152 11.43 -7.68 5.95
N ALA A 153 10.78 -8.65 5.32
CA ALA A 153 9.54 -9.24 5.81
C ALA A 153 9.74 -9.98 7.14
N GLU A 154 10.86 -10.68 7.31
CA GLU A 154 11.21 -11.35 8.56
C GLU A 154 11.45 -10.34 9.70
N VAL A 155 12.13 -9.24 9.41
CA VAL A 155 12.30 -8.12 10.37
C VAL A 155 10.94 -7.53 10.74
N ALA A 156 10.07 -7.29 9.76
CA ALA A 156 8.72 -6.76 10.00
C ALA A 156 7.88 -7.73 10.86
N ARG A 157 7.98 -9.04 10.62
CA ARG A 157 7.32 -10.09 11.40
C ARG A 157 7.80 -10.07 12.86
N ALA A 158 9.11 -10.06 13.06
CA ALA A 158 9.71 -10.07 14.41
C ALA A 158 9.33 -8.80 15.20
N ALA A 159 9.34 -7.65 14.54
CA ALA A 159 8.95 -6.36 15.12
C ALA A 159 7.44 -6.15 15.25
N LYS A 160 6.62 -7.05 14.69
CA LYS A 160 5.14 -6.92 14.62
C LYS A 160 4.70 -5.59 14.00
N THR A 161 5.40 -5.15 12.96
CA THR A 161 5.15 -3.87 12.32
C THR A 161 4.09 -3.99 11.24
N LEU A 162 3.10 -3.10 11.25
CA LEU A 162 2.14 -2.96 10.17
C LEU A 162 2.88 -2.42 8.93
N LYS A 163 2.74 -3.11 7.81
CA LYS A 163 3.35 -2.72 6.53
C LYS A 163 2.29 -2.52 5.46
N THR A 164 2.60 -1.68 4.48
CA THR A 164 1.83 -1.57 3.25
C THR A 164 2.38 -2.58 2.24
N TRP A 165 1.48 -3.30 1.62
CA TRP A 165 1.74 -4.33 0.63
C TRP A 165 1.16 -3.92 -0.70
N ARG A 166 1.83 -4.27 -1.77
CA ARG A 166 1.38 -4.02 -3.12
C ARG A 166 1.60 -5.25 -3.98
N ILE A 167 0.57 -5.65 -4.70
CA ILE A 167 0.65 -6.66 -5.76
C ILE A 167 0.59 -5.89 -7.07
N THR A 168 1.65 -5.95 -7.86
CA THR A 168 1.71 -5.35 -9.20
C THR A 168 1.53 -6.46 -10.22
N TYR A 169 0.51 -6.33 -11.06
CA TYR A 169 0.19 -7.27 -12.12
C TYR A 169 0.95 -6.97 -13.40
N SER A 170 0.91 -7.88 -14.36
CA SER A 170 1.61 -7.76 -15.64
C SER A 170 1.14 -6.61 -16.55
N ASP A 171 -0.02 -6.03 -16.26
CA ASP A 171 -0.61 -4.87 -16.94
C ASP A 171 -0.43 -3.56 -16.16
N ASP A 172 0.46 -3.56 -15.16
CA ASP A 172 0.74 -2.46 -14.24
C ASP A 172 -0.42 -2.09 -13.30
N ALA A 173 -1.54 -2.82 -13.32
CA ALA A 173 -2.58 -2.68 -12.30
C ALA A 173 -2.02 -3.09 -10.92
N LYS A 174 -2.44 -2.39 -9.88
CA LYS A 174 -1.91 -2.62 -8.53
C LYS A 174 -3.03 -2.84 -7.53
N HIS A 175 -2.85 -3.83 -6.68
CA HIS A 175 -3.64 -3.99 -5.48
C HIS A 175 -2.81 -3.62 -4.26
N SER A 176 -3.26 -2.62 -3.51
CA SER A 176 -2.59 -2.17 -2.28
C SER A 176 -3.43 -2.50 -1.05
N PHE A 177 -2.80 -2.92 0.02
CA PHE A 177 -3.42 -3.19 1.31
C PHE A 177 -2.42 -3.05 2.45
N THR A 178 -2.91 -2.90 3.69
CA THR A 178 -2.07 -2.93 4.90
C THR A 178 -2.23 -4.27 5.62
N GLY A 179 -1.15 -4.78 6.18
CA GLY A 179 -1.18 -6.06 6.88
C GLY A 179 0.08 -6.38 7.66
N TYR A 180 -0.06 -7.34 8.56
CA TYR A 180 1.03 -7.91 9.35
C TYR A 180 1.50 -9.21 8.74
N VAL A 181 2.80 -9.44 8.70
CA VAL A 181 3.36 -10.76 8.43
C VAL A 181 3.11 -11.64 9.63
N ILE A 182 2.35 -12.71 9.44
CA ILE A 182 2.03 -13.66 10.53
C ILE A 182 2.84 -14.94 10.46
N ALA A 183 3.24 -15.36 9.26
CA ALA A 183 4.08 -16.54 9.09
C ALA A 183 4.99 -16.38 7.86
N ILE A 184 6.19 -16.91 7.98
CA ILE A 184 7.12 -17.15 6.88
C ILE A 184 7.61 -18.58 7.10
N SER A 185 7.56 -19.40 6.07
CA SER A 185 8.00 -20.80 6.11
C SER A 185 8.72 -21.18 4.83
N ASP A 186 9.61 -22.14 4.94
CA ASP A 186 10.30 -22.76 3.84
C ASP A 186 10.14 -24.29 3.90
N SER A 187 10.23 -24.93 2.76
CA SER A 187 10.20 -26.38 2.61
C SER A 187 11.03 -26.81 1.41
N GLY A 188 11.72 -27.91 1.52
CA GLY A 188 12.53 -28.46 0.42
C GLY A 188 12.72 -29.97 0.57
N GLY A 189 13.06 -30.63 -0.52
CA GLY A 189 13.40 -32.05 -0.58
C GLY A 189 14.81 -32.26 -1.14
N VAL A 190 15.30 -33.50 -1.15
CA VAL A 190 16.69 -33.85 -1.53
C VAL A 190 17.00 -33.49 -3.01
N ASP A 191 15.99 -33.53 -3.88
CA ASP A 191 16.13 -33.23 -5.32
C ASP A 191 15.18 -32.10 -5.76
N ASP A 192 14.63 -31.32 -4.82
CA ASP A 192 13.67 -30.26 -5.10
C ASP A 192 14.24 -28.88 -4.79
N LYS A 193 13.68 -27.88 -5.45
CA LYS A 193 13.90 -26.47 -5.08
C LYS A 193 13.34 -26.22 -3.70
N VAL A 194 13.97 -25.31 -2.98
CA VAL A 194 13.39 -24.80 -1.74
C VAL A 194 12.24 -23.87 -2.10
N ASN A 195 11.05 -24.23 -1.65
CA ASN A 195 9.86 -23.40 -1.80
C ASN A 195 9.59 -22.69 -0.46
N GLY A 196 9.08 -21.49 -0.55
CA GLY A 196 8.71 -20.72 0.63
C GLY A 196 7.24 -20.32 0.60
N SER A 197 6.76 -19.87 1.71
CA SER A 197 5.49 -19.15 1.78
C SER A 197 5.55 -17.99 2.76
N ILE A 198 4.87 -16.92 2.41
CA ILE A 198 4.62 -15.78 3.30
C ILE A 198 3.11 -15.63 3.49
N THR A 199 2.69 -15.56 4.74
CA THR A 199 1.28 -15.31 5.07
C THR A 199 1.14 -13.95 5.73
N ILE A 200 0.26 -13.14 5.16
CA ILE A 200 0.00 -11.77 5.58
C ILE A 200 -1.44 -11.68 6.07
N HIS A 201 -1.65 -11.21 7.29
CA HIS A 201 -2.97 -10.88 7.79
C HIS A 201 -3.31 -9.44 7.45
N ARG A 202 -4.28 -9.27 6.58
CA ARG A 202 -4.73 -7.95 6.11
C ARG A 202 -5.56 -7.25 7.19
N VAL A 203 -5.30 -5.97 7.40
CA VAL A 203 -5.99 -5.13 8.39
C VAL A 203 -6.85 -4.06 7.71
N GLY A 204 -6.38 -3.51 6.62
CA GLY A 204 -7.08 -2.49 5.83
C GLY A 204 -7.87 -3.04 4.66
N ALA A 205 -8.64 -2.17 4.02
CA ALA A 205 -9.31 -2.48 2.77
C ALA A 205 -8.31 -2.79 1.65
N LEU A 206 -8.74 -3.62 0.71
CA LEU A 206 -8.02 -3.83 -0.54
C LEU A 206 -8.38 -2.69 -1.50
N THR A 207 -7.38 -1.97 -1.97
CA THR A 207 -7.54 -0.86 -2.91
C THR A 207 -6.96 -1.26 -4.27
N LEU A 208 -7.73 -1.05 -5.33
CA LEU A 208 -7.26 -1.21 -6.72
C LEU A 208 -6.81 0.17 -7.22
N GLU A 209 -5.59 0.25 -7.75
CA GLU A 209 -4.95 1.44 -8.33
C GLU A 209 -4.68 1.23 -9.82
#